data_86c32d74f0156bd58309864f91d14ecb
#
_entry.id   86c32d74f0156bd58309864f91d14ecb
#
_cell.length_a   1.000
_cell.length_b   1.000
_cell.length_c   1.000
_cell.angle_alpha   90.00
_cell.angle_beta   90.00
_cell.angle_gamma   90.00
#
_symmetry.space_group_name_H-M   'P 1'
#
loop_
_entity.id
_entity.type
_entity.pdbx_description
1 polymer ?
#
loop_
_entity_poly.entity_id
_entity_poly.type
_entity_poly.pdbx_seq_one_letter_code
_entity_poly.pdbx_strand_id
1 'polypeptide(L)'
;MDLFRDRYESHDHSLRMLDLISTYDGFMDSLTVIADMGAGSGLDINWWATAETNDDPPVPYNYVCYAIDKNISKLTDLPKNVQVIQGNFEEKLVPRTIDLLWCHDAFQYALNPIGTLKSWNEQMTVNGMLAITVPQSSNYLYNRLVNRVYDGCFYSHTVCNLIYMLAVNGFDCRDSYMYKAPNDPWIHLAVYKTDVEPMDPATTRWYDLADKGLLHDSLMASINKHGHLRQEDIILPWLDRDWYLVKD
;
A
#
# COMPACT_ATOMS: atom_id res chain seq x y z
N MET A 1 -27.28 9.39 8.20
CA MET A 1 -25.90 8.89 8.19
C MET A 1 -25.15 9.77 7.23
N ASP A 2 -24.22 10.54 7.72
CA ASP A 2 -23.62 11.62 6.96
C ASP A 2 -22.50 11.06 6.08
N LEU A 3 -22.80 10.83 4.81
CA LEU A 3 -21.86 10.31 3.80
C LEU A 3 -20.59 11.18 3.65
N PHE A 4 -20.65 12.42 4.11
CA PHE A 4 -19.51 13.34 4.16
C PHE A 4 -18.53 12.99 5.29
N ARG A 5 -19.04 12.57 6.45
CA ARG A 5 -18.23 12.25 7.62
C ARG A 5 -17.40 10.97 7.39
N ASP A 6 -18.01 9.95 6.78
CA ASP A 6 -17.32 8.70 6.43
C ASP A 6 -16.21 8.94 5.37
N ARG A 7 -16.38 9.94 4.48
CA ARG A 7 -15.35 10.32 3.50
C ARG A 7 -14.20 11.10 4.12
N TYR A 8 -14.48 11.97 5.08
CA TYR A 8 -13.42 12.75 5.77
C TYR A 8 -12.55 11.86 6.64
N GLU A 9 -13.12 10.90 7.35
CA GLU A 9 -12.34 9.96 8.18
C GLU A 9 -11.42 9.07 7.33
N SER A 10 -11.87 8.59 6.18
CA SER A 10 -11.05 7.84 5.23
C SER A 10 -9.95 8.71 4.61
N HIS A 11 -10.25 9.96 4.27
CA HIS A 11 -9.30 10.90 3.68
C HIS A 11 -8.23 11.37 4.68
N ASP A 12 -8.56 11.55 5.95
CA ASP A 12 -7.58 11.90 6.98
C ASP A 12 -6.48 10.84 7.13
N HIS A 13 -6.81 9.56 6.91
CA HIS A 13 -5.81 8.49 6.94
C HIS A 13 -4.90 8.52 5.71
N SER A 14 -5.45 8.78 4.53
CA SER A 14 -4.63 8.89 3.32
C SER A 14 -3.77 10.15 3.33
N LEU A 15 -4.26 11.27 3.84
CA LEU A 15 -3.47 12.50 4.00
C LEU A 15 -2.22 12.30 4.85
N ARG A 16 -2.31 11.53 5.94
CA ARG A 16 -1.15 11.21 6.77
C ARG A 16 -0.10 10.41 6.02
N MET A 17 -0.53 9.47 5.18
CA MET A 17 0.37 8.69 4.35
C MET A 17 1.00 9.57 3.26
N LEU A 18 0.22 10.47 2.67
CA LEU A 18 0.68 11.46 1.70
C LEU A 18 1.70 12.42 2.32
N ASP A 19 1.38 13.00 3.48
CA ASP A 19 2.29 13.91 4.20
C ASP A 19 3.63 13.24 4.48
N LEU A 20 3.60 11.97 4.88
CA LEU A 20 4.79 11.22 5.17
C LEU A 20 5.65 10.98 3.94
N ILE A 21 5.04 10.41 2.87
CA ILE A 21 5.76 10.11 1.63
C ILE A 21 6.33 11.39 1.02
N SER A 22 5.59 12.50 1.10
CA SER A 22 6.03 13.80 0.58
C SER A 22 7.23 14.38 1.34
N THR A 23 7.53 13.89 2.56
CA THR A 23 8.71 14.33 3.32
C THR A 23 10.03 13.68 2.85
N TYR A 24 9.97 12.61 2.05
CA TYR A 24 11.19 12.01 1.49
C TYR A 24 11.84 12.96 0.49
N ASP A 25 13.10 13.33 0.77
CA ASP A 25 13.86 14.28 -0.03
C ASP A 25 13.98 13.81 -1.50
N GLY A 26 13.56 14.66 -2.42
CA GLY A 26 13.59 14.40 -3.87
C GLY A 26 12.59 13.33 -4.37
N PHE A 27 11.78 12.72 -3.49
CA PHE A 27 10.83 11.68 -3.91
C PHE A 27 9.77 12.25 -4.88
N MET A 28 9.14 13.36 -4.52
CA MET A 28 8.11 13.99 -5.35
C MET A 28 8.64 14.38 -6.74
N ASP A 29 9.88 14.86 -6.82
CA ASP A 29 10.53 15.26 -8.08
C ASP A 29 10.85 14.06 -8.98
N SER A 30 10.96 12.87 -8.41
CA SER A 30 11.29 11.64 -9.15
C SER A 30 10.10 11.01 -9.85
N LEU A 31 8.87 11.38 -9.47
CA LEU A 31 7.64 10.78 -9.99
C LEU A 31 7.25 11.34 -11.36
N THR A 32 6.75 10.48 -12.21
CA THR A 32 6.14 10.85 -13.50
C THR A 32 4.75 10.24 -13.66
N VAL A 33 4.60 8.96 -13.29
CA VAL A 33 3.37 8.20 -13.45
C VAL A 33 2.87 7.68 -12.12
N ILE A 34 1.65 8.04 -11.78
CA ILE A 34 0.98 7.64 -10.54
C ILE A 34 -0.30 6.87 -10.87
N ALA A 35 -0.53 5.74 -10.21
CA ALA A 35 -1.74 4.95 -10.36
C ALA A 35 -2.41 4.71 -9.01
N ASP A 36 -3.69 5.04 -8.91
CA ASP A 36 -4.55 4.81 -7.75
C ASP A 36 -5.44 3.59 -8.00
N MET A 37 -5.13 2.51 -7.30
CA MET A 37 -5.75 1.18 -7.44
C MET A 37 -6.91 1.02 -6.46
N GLY A 38 -8.12 1.13 -6.95
CA GLY A 38 -9.34 1.23 -6.16
C GLY A 38 -9.64 2.68 -5.77
N ALA A 39 -9.59 3.58 -6.75
CA ALA A 39 -9.64 5.04 -6.55
C ALA A 39 -10.94 5.56 -5.90
N GLY A 40 -11.99 4.75 -5.81
CA GLY A 40 -13.22 5.07 -5.09
C GLY A 40 -13.87 6.37 -5.56
N SER A 41 -13.76 7.43 -4.76
CA SER A 41 -14.27 8.76 -5.10
C SER A 41 -13.24 9.68 -5.78
N GLY A 42 -12.01 9.22 -5.95
CA GLY A 42 -10.94 9.97 -6.60
C GLY A 42 -10.28 11.06 -5.74
N LEU A 43 -10.48 11.05 -4.41
CA LEU A 43 -9.91 12.08 -3.53
C LEU A 43 -8.38 12.03 -3.54
N ASP A 44 -7.81 10.84 -3.40
CA ASP A 44 -6.36 10.67 -3.33
C ASP A 44 -5.70 10.98 -4.68
N ILE A 45 -6.26 10.46 -5.78
CA ILE A 45 -5.70 10.76 -7.11
C ILE A 45 -5.86 12.24 -7.48
N ASN A 46 -6.91 12.91 -7.01
CA ASN A 46 -7.05 14.35 -7.18
C ASN A 46 -5.93 15.11 -6.46
N TRP A 47 -5.58 14.71 -5.23
CA TRP A 47 -4.46 15.30 -4.50
C TRP A 47 -3.16 15.15 -5.29
N TRP A 48 -2.84 13.94 -5.75
CA TRP A 48 -1.65 13.70 -6.57
C TRP A 48 -1.63 14.52 -7.86
N ALA A 49 -2.76 14.60 -8.54
CA ALA A 49 -2.88 15.30 -9.81
C ALA A 49 -2.76 16.83 -9.70
N THR A 50 -2.99 17.37 -8.50
CA THR A 50 -2.92 18.82 -8.20
C THR A 50 -1.74 19.17 -7.31
N ALA A 51 -0.83 18.23 -7.02
CA ALA A 51 0.33 18.48 -6.18
C ALA A 51 1.27 19.53 -6.80
N GLU A 52 1.79 20.42 -5.96
CA GLU A 52 2.67 21.53 -6.33
C GLU A 52 3.95 21.50 -5.50
N THR A 53 5.01 22.10 -6.02
CA THR A 53 6.27 22.28 -5.29
C THR A 53 6.08 23.27 -4.13
N ASN A 54 7.03 23.23 -3.19
CA ASN A 54 7.10 24.19 -2.09
C ASN A 54 7.79 25.53 -2.50
N ASP A 55 7.97 25.78 -3.80
CA ASP A 55 8.58 27.01 -4.32
C ASP A 55 7.66 28.20 -4.13
N ASP A 56 8.20 29.39 -4.29
CA ASP A 56 7.44 30.65 -4.30
C ASP A 56 7.70 31.40 -5.62
N PRO A 57 6.75 31.37 -6.57
CA PRO A 57 5.43 30.75 -6.54
C PRO A 57 5.47 29.21 -6.71
N PRO A 58 4.46 28.49 -6.15
CA PRO A 58 4.36 27.05 -6.36
C PRO A 58 4.24 26.65 -7.83
N VAL A 59 4.85 25.52 -8.17
CA VAL A 59 4.81 24.97 -9.54
C VAL A 59 4.17 23.57 -9.54
N PRO A 60 3.17 23.31 -10.40
CA PRO A 60 2.56 21.98 -10.50
C PRO A 60 3.57 20.92 -10.95
N TYR A 61 3.58 19.76 -10.29
CA TYR A 61 4.41 18.62 -10.69
C TYR A 61 4.01 18.01 -12.03
N ASN A 62 2.76 18.17 -12.47
CA ASN A 62 2.22 17.68 -13.75
C ASN A 62 2.34 16.16 -13.95
N TYR A 63 2.12 15.37 -12.91
CA TYR A 63 2.10 13.92 -13.00
C TYR A 63 1.06 13.41 -14.00
N VAL A 64 1.34 12.28 -14.64
CA VAL A 64 0.33 11.50 -15.37
C VAL A 64 -0.34 10.55 -14.39
N CYS A 65 -1.60 10.80 -14.09
CA CYS A 65 -2.35 10.08 -13.08
C CYS A 65 -3.36 9.12 -13.70
N TYR A 66 -3.48 7.93 -13.12
CA TYR A 66 -4.49 6.92 -13.47
C TYR A 66 -5.36 6.62 -12.26
N ALA A 67 -6.68 6.71 -12.42
CA ALA A 67 -7.67 6.31 -11.44
C ALA A 67 -8.34 5.01 -11.87
N ILE A 68 -8.08 3.91 -11.20
CA ILE A 68 -8.61 2.59 -11.52
C ILE A 68 -9.67 2.18 -10.51
N ASP A 69 -10.89 1.91 -10.95
CA ASP A 69 -11.95 1.37 -10.10
C ASP A 69 -12.95 0.55 -10.92
N LYS A 70 -13.59 -0.44 -10.29
CA LYS A 70 -14.69 -1.22 -10.89
C LYS A 70 -15.92 -0.35 -11.12
N ASN A 71 -16.14 0.63 -10.25
CA ASN A 71 -17.28 1.55 -10.31
C ASN A 71 -16.82 3.02 -10.42
N ILE A 72 -16.70 3.50 -11.64
CA ILE A 72 -16.24 4.85 -11.95
C ILE A 72 -17.30 5.95 -11.80
N SER A 73 -18.51 5.62 -11.34
CA SER A 73 -19.62 6.59 -11.25
C SER A 73 -19.36 7.76 -10.28
N LYS A 74 -18.39 7.60 -9.38
CA LYS A 74 -17.97 8.62 -8.41
C LYS A 74 -16.71 9.38 -8.84
N LEU A 75 -16.06 8.97 -9.92
CA LEU A 75 -14.84 9.59 -10.45
C LEU A 75 -15.24 10.71 -11.42
N THR A 76 -15.81 11.76 -10.86
CA THR A 76 -16.25 12.95 -11.60
C THR A 76 -15.41 14.17 -11.21
N ASP A 77 -15.36 15.15 -12.10
CA ASP A 77 -14.70 16.45 -11.86
C ASP A 77 -13.19 16.34 -11.53
N LEU A 78 -12.52 15.33 -12.08
CA LEU A 78 -11.09 15.12 -11.90
C LEU A 78 -10.26 16.05 -12.81
N PRO A 79 -9.02 16.39 -12.40
CA PRO A 79 -8.08 17.16 -13.23
C PRO A 79 -7.82 16.51 -14.58
N LYS A 80 -7.45 17.32 -15.59
CA LYS A 80 -7.24 16.85 -16.97
C LYS A 80 -6.09 15.85 -17.16
N ASN A 81 -5.14 15.84 -16.21
CA ASN A 81 -4.01 14.91 -16.18
C ASN A 81 -4.37 13.57 -15.53
N VAL A 82 -5.63 13.36 -15.10
CA VAL A 82 -6.14 12.08 -14.59
C VAL A 82 -6.86 11.32 -15.69
N GLN A 83 -6.45 10.09 -15.95
CA GLN A 83 -7.11 9.15 -16.82
C GLN A 83 -7.89 8.12 -15.99
N VAL A 84 -9.20 8.05 -16.19
CA VAL A 84 -10.08 7.10 -15.48
C VAL A 84 -10.14 5.81 -16.27
N ILE A 85 -9.85 4.68 -15.61
CA ILE A 85 -9.93 3.34 -16.17
C ILE A 85 -10.93 2.52 -15.38
N GLN A 86 -12.03 2.12 -16.01
CA GLN A 86 -12.97 1.18 -15.41
C GLN A 86 -12.41 -0.24 -15.55
N GLY A 87 -12.13 -0.90 -14.42
CA GLY A 87 -11.58 -2.25 -14.43
C GLY A 87 -11.27 -2.80 -13.04
N ASN A 88 -10.82 -4.03 -13.03
CA ASN A 88 -10.38 -4.69 -11.81
C ASN A 88 -8.90 -4.35 -11.56
N PHE A 89 -8.58 -3.70 -10.45
CA PHE A 89 -7.21 -3.31 -10.08
C PHE A 89 -6.23 -4.50 -9.96
N GLU A 90 -6.73 -5.74 -9.91
CA GLU A 90 -5.91 -6.96 -9.94
C GLU A 90 -5.29 -7.22 -11.33
N GLU A 91 -5.82 -6.56 -12.36
CA GLU A 91 -5.40 -6.73 -13.76
C GLU A 91 -4.34 -5.70 -14.15
N LYS A 92 -3.63 -5.99 -15.25
CA LYS A 92 -2.69 -5.04 -15.84
C LYS A 92 -3.44 -4.06 -16.74
N LEU A 93 -3.80 -2.91 -16.20
CA LEU A 93 -4.65 -1.93 -16.89
C LEU A 93 -3.92 -0.65 -17.28
N VAL A 94 -2.86 -0.27 -16.59
CA VAL A 94 -2.14 0.97 -16.86
C VAL A 94 -1.22 0.78 -18.07
N PRO A 95 -1.31 1.65 -19.11
CA PRO A 95 -0.54 1.49 -20.34
C PRO A 95 0.92 1.97 -20.22
N ARG A 96 1.31 2.50 -19.07
CA ARG A 96 2.66 2.99 -18.79
C ARG A 96 3.24 2.28 -17.58
N THR A 97 4.57 2.34 -17.43
CA THR A 97 5.23 1.90 -16.20
C THR A 97 4.96 2.90 -15.09
N ILE A 98 4.68 2.40 -13.89
CA ILE A 98 4.20 3.18 -12.73
C ILE A 98 5.36 3.48 -11.79
N ASP A 99 5.54 4.74 -11.41
CA ASP A 99 6.55 5.16 -10.43
C ASP A 99 6.00 5.13 -9.00
N LEU A 100 4.72 5.49 -8.82
CA LEU A 100 3.98 5.34 -7.57
C LEU A 100 2.68 4.60 -7.81
N LEU A 101 2.53 3.44 -7.18
CA LEU A 101 1.27 2.72 -7.10
C LEU A 101 0.66 2.98 -5.72
N TRP A 102 -0.47 3.64 -5.71
CA TRP A 102 -1.26 3.97 -4.54
C TRP A 102 -2.44 3.03 -4.41
N CYS A 103 -2.68 2.48 -3.23
CA CYS A 103 -3.83 1.62 -2.96
C CYS A 103 -4.30 1.82 -1.51
N HIS A 104 -5.22 2.76 -1.34
CA HIS A 104 -5.79 3.09 -0.04
C HIS A 104 -7.15 2.41 0.14
N ASP A 105 -7.28 1.61 1.22
CA ASP A 105 -8.52 0.91 1.61
C ASP A 105 -9.18 0.10 0.47
N ALA A 106 -8.36 -0.53 -0.39
CA ALA A 106 -8.85 -1.31 -1.52
C ALA A 106 -8.23 -2.72 -1.61
N PHE A 107 -6.98 -2.91 -1.21
CA PHE A 107 -6.27 -4.19 -1.38
C PHE A 107 -6.93 -5.39 -0.67
N GLN A 108 -7.65 -5.19 0.43
CA GLN A 108 -8.41 -6.24 1.11
C GLN A 108 -9.56 -6.84 0.28
N TYR A 109 -9.93 -6.20 -0.83
CA TYR A 109 -10.92 -6.69 -1.78
C TYR A 109 -10.31 -7.50 -2.93
N ALA A 110 -9.00 -7.67 -2.97
CA ALA A 110 -8.34 -8.52 -3.96
C ALA A 110 -8.74 -9.99 -3.75
N LEU A 111 -9.16 -10.65 -4.81
CA LEU A 111 -9.50 -12.09 -4.77
C LEU A 111 -8.25 -12.96 -4.68
N ASN A 112 -7.14 -12.50 -5.27
CA ASN A 112 -5.84 -13.15 -5.22
C ASN A 112 -4.76 -12.14 -4.82
N PRO A 113 -4.58 -11.82 -3.51
CA PRO A 113 -3.65 -10.78 -3.08
C PRO A 113 -2.21 -10.97 -3.57
N ILE A 114 -1.70 -12.20 -3.56
CA ILE A 114 -0.34 -12.50 -4.03
C ILE A 114 -0.23 -12.28 -5.54
N GLY A 115 -1.21 -12.75 -6.32
CA GLY A 115 -1.25 -12.53 -7.76
C GLY A 115 -1.41 -11.05 -8.12
N THR A 116 -2.17 -10.30 -7.32
CA THR A 116 -2.33 -8.85 -7.47
C THR A 116 -0.99 -8.14 -7.29
N LEU A 117 -0.26 -8.45 -6.21
CA LEU A 117 1.06 -7.86 -5.97
C LEU A 117 2.07 -8.21 -7.08
N LYS A 118 2.00 -9.43 -7.62
CA LYS A 118 2.80 -9.82 -8.78
C LYS A 118 2.47 -8.95 -10.00
N SER A 119 1.18 -8.82 -10.32
CA SER A 119 0.70 -7.99 -11.44
C SER A 119 1.11 -6.52 -11.28
N TRP A 120 1.07 -6.00 -10.05
CA TRP A 120 1.51 -4.65 -9.75
C TRP A 120 3.03 -4.49 -9.89
N ASN A 121 3.81 -5.44 -9.35
CA ASN A 121 5.26 -5.44 -9.54
C ASN A 121 5.64 -5.37 -11.03
N GLU A 122 5.01 -6.18 -11.89
CA GLU A 122 5.26 -6.19 -13.34
C GLU A 122 4.92 -4.86 -14.03
N GLN A 123 4.06 -4.02 -13.44
CA GLN A 123 3.67 -2.72 -13.98
C GLN A 123 4.51 -1.55 -13.45
N MET A 124 5.28 -1.75 -12.39
CA MET A 124 6.05 -0.68 -11.73
C MET A 124 7.48 -0.57 -12.25
N THR A 125 8.06 0.62 -12.18
CA THR A 125 9.51 0.82 -12.36
C THR A 125 10.28 0.18 -11.22
N VAL A 126 11.52 -0.26 -11.47
CA VAL A 126 12.46 -0.60 -10.39
C VAL A 126 12.72 0.69 -9.59
N ASN A 127 12.74 0.59 -8.28
CA ASN A 127 12.72 1.70 -7.32
C ASN A 127 11.42 2.54 -7.31
N GLY A 128 10.38 2.11 -8.04
CA GLY A 128 9.05 2.67 -7.87
C GLY A 128 8.47 2.28 -6.50
N MET A 129 7.64 3.15 -5.93
CA MET A 129 7.04 2.96 -4.62
C MET A 129 5.64 2.37 -4.72
N LEU A 130 5.38 1.34 -3.92
CA LEU A 130 4.05 0.82 -3.64
C LEU A 130 3.60 1.31 -2.27
N ALA A 131 2.52 2.09 -2.23
CA ALA A 131 1.91 2.59 -1.00
C ALA A 131 0.55 1.91 -0.79
N ILE A 132 0.40 1.18 0.32
CA ILE A 132 -0.83 0.42 0.64
C ILE A 132 -1.35 0.82 2.01
N THR A 133 -2.67 0.97 2.12
CA THR A 133 -3.38 1.02 3.39
C THR A 133 -4.42 -0.09 3.44
N VAL A 134 -4.37 -0.92 4.50
CA VAL A 134 -5.25 -2.08 4.68
C VAL A 134 -5.72 -2.24 6.12
N PRO A 135 -6.89 -2.86 6.36
CA PRO A 135 -7.34 -3.21 7.69
C PRO A 135 -6.41 -4.22 8.37
N GLN A 136 -6.13 -4.00 9.66
CA GLN A 136 -5.33 -4.90 10.47
C GLN A 136 -6.15 -6.03 11.07
N SER A 137 -5.71 -7.28 10.92
CA SER A 137 -6.42 -8.47 11.42
C SER A 137 -6.41 -8.62 12.94
N SER A 138 -5.45 -8.03 13.63
CA SER A 138 -5.35 -8.08 15.09
C SER A 138 -6.39 -7.22 15.81
N ASN A 139 -7.08 -6.34 15.10
CA ASN A 139 -8.18 -5.56 15.67
C ASN A 139 -9.50 -6.34 15.57
N TYR A 140 -9.77 -7.18 16.57
CA TYR A 140 -10.97 -8.01 16.61
C TYR A 140 -12.28 -7.21 16.54
N LEU A 141 -12.34 -6.06 17.20
CA LEU A 141 -13.55 -5.22 17.18
C LEU A 141 -13.78 -4.63 15.79
N TYR A 142 -12.72 -4.15 15.14
CA TYR A 142 -12.79 -3.63 13.79
C TYR A 142 -13.20 -4.75 12.82
N ASN A 143 -12.53 -5.89 12.85
CA ASN A 143 -12.84 -7.03 12.00
C ASN A 143 -14.28 -7.54 12.21
N ARG A 144 -14.79 -7.51 13.43
CA ARG A 144 -16.17 -7.86 13.73
C ARG A 144 -17.18 -6.87 13.15
N LEU A 145 -16.84 -5.58 13.13
CA LEU A 145 -17.73 -4.52 12.64
C LEU A 145 -17.66 -4.34 11.13
N VAL A 146 -16.47 -4.51 10.54
CA VAL A 146 -16.17 -4.23 9.13
C VAL A 146 -16.06 -5.51 8.32
N ASN A 147 -15.78 -6.64 8.93
CA ASN A 147 -15.66 -7.94 8.24
C ASN A 147 -17.03 -8.44 7.78
N ARG A 148 -17.62 -7.66 6.91
CA ARG A 148 -18.91 -7.93 6.29
C ARG A 148 -18.61 -8.65 4.99
N VAL A 149 -18.64 -9.99 5.04
CA VAL A 149 -18.41 -10.85 3.87
C VAL A 149 -19.25 -10.43 2.66
N TYR A 150 -20.44 -9.86 2.90
CA TYR A 150 -21.29 -9.33 1.84
C TYR A 150 -20.78 -8.04 1.18
N ASP A 151 -19.84 -7.32 1.82
CA ASP A 151 -19.22 -6.13 1.24
C ASP A 151 -17.99 -6.48 0.36
N GLY A 152 -17.66 -7.78 0.23
CA GLY A 152 -16.56 -8.27 -0.58
C GLY A 152 -15.17 -8.11 0.06
N CYS A 153 -15.11 -7.70 1.33
CA CYS A 153 -13.86 -7.67 2.09
C CYS A 153 -13.51 -9.08 2.56
N PHE A 154 -12.66 -9.77 1.81
CA PHE A 154 -12.30 -11.16 2.09
C PHE A 154 -11.10 -11.31 3.00
N TYR A 155 -10.23 -10.30 3.05
CA TYR A 155 -8.95 -10.38 3.74
C TYR A 155 -8.76 -9.23 4.72
N SER A 156 -8.25 -9.58 5.89
CA SER A 156 -7.59 -8.66 6.79
C SER A 156 -6.14 -9.11 6.97
N HIS A 157 -5.24 -8.16 7.10
CA HIS A 157 -3.82 -8.42 7.03
C HIS A 157 -3.12 -8.29 8.39
N THR A 158 -2.05 -9.05 8.59
CA THR A 158 -1.07 -8.82 9.64
C THR A 158 0.18 -8.23 9.01
N VAL A 159 1.01 -7.55 9.81
CA VAL A 159 2.33 -7.09 9.33
C VAL A 159 3.15 -8.26 8.82
N CYS A 160 3.09 -9.40 9.51
CA CYS A 160 3.80 -10.62 9.12
C CYS A 160 3.41 -11.13 7.73
N ASN A 161 2.10 -11.28 7.45
CA ASN A 161 1.70 -11.78 6.14
C ASN A 161 1.90 -10.77 5.02
N LEU A 162 1.80 -9.46 5.31
CA LEU A 162 2.11 -8.42 4.33
C LEU A 162 3.59 -8.46 3.94
N ILE A 163 4.52 -8.53 4.92
CA ILE A 163 5.95 -8.65 4.65
C ILE A 163 6.23 -9.85 3.74
N TYR A 164 5.63 -11.02 4.04
CA TYR A 164 5.82 -12.21 3.19
C TYR A 164 5.30 -11.98 1.76
N MET A 165 4.06 -11.51 1.63
CA MET A 165 3.43 -11.30 0.32
C MET A 165 4.16 -10.25 -0.52
N LEU A 166 4.67 -9.21 0.11
CA LEU A 166 5.46 -8.17 -0.55
C LEU A 166 6.82 -8.70 -0.97
N ALA A 167 7.57 -9.31 -0.04
CA ALA A 167 8.91 -9.81 -0.33
C ALA A 167 8.91 -10.91 -1.39
N VAL A 168 7.95 -11.86 -1.36
CA VAL A 168 7.85 -12.92 -2.39
C VAL A 168 7.55 -12.36 -3.77
N ASN A 169 6.98 -11.15 -3.84
CA ASN A 169 6.73 -10.42 -5.07
C ASN A 169 7.82 -9.37 -5.41
N GLY A 170 8.99 -9.44 -4.77
CA GLY A 170 10.15 -8.63 -5.14
C GLY A 170 10.11 -7.20 -4.61
N PHE A 171 9.37 -6.92 -3.54
CA PHE A 171 9.40 -5.63 -2.86
C PHE A 171 10.39 -5.64 -1.70
N ASP A 172 11.10 -4.51 -1.50
CA ASP A 172 12.07 -4.33 -0.43
C ASP A 172 11.38 -4.09 0.92
N CYS A 173 11.39 -5.08 1.78
CA CYS A 173 10.84 -4.99 3.12
C CYS A 173 11.89 -4.66 4.20
N ARG A 174 13.11 -4.23 3.83
CA ARG A 174 14.14 -3.79 4.77
C ARG A 174 13.90 -2.36 5.24
N ASP A 175 13.65 -1.46 4.29
CA ASP A 175 13.48 -0.02 4.50
C ASP A 175 12.05 0.42 4.20
N SER A 176 11.09 -0.45 4.49
CA SER A 176 9.70 -0.10 4.35
C SER A 176 9.27 0.85 5.44
N TYR A 177 8.36 1.75 5.07
CA TYR A 177 7.71 2.62 6.01
C TYR A 177 6.37 2.02 6.43
N MET A 178 6.14 1.92 7.72
CA MET A 178 4.84 1.59 8.29
C MET A 178 4.46 2.62 9.35
N TYR A 179 3.27 3.14 9.24
CA TYR A 179 2.74 4.12 10.17
C TYR A 179 1.44 3.64 10.78
N LYS A 180 1.29 3.91 12.07
CA LYS A 180 0.04 3.78 12.76
C LYS A 180 -0.16 4.91 13.78
N ALA A 181 -1.34 5.54 13.77
CA ALA A 181 -1.78 6.35 14.86
C ALA A 181 -2.32 5.47 16.01
N PRO A 182 -2.20 5.90 17.28
CA PRO A 182 -2.89 5.24 18.38
C PRO A 182 -4.39 5.09 18.08
N ASN A 183 -4.91 3.88 18.24
CA ASN A 183 -6.29 3.49 17.93
C ASN A 183 -6.67 3.43 16.44
N ASP A 184 -5.71 3.50 15.54
CA ASP A 184 -5.94 3.29 14.11
C ASP A 184 -6.01 1.78 13.82
N PRO A 185 -7.11 1.28 13.22
CA PRO A 185 -7.24 -0.12 12.87
C PRO A 185 -6.54 -0.50 11.57
N TRP A 186 -5.81 0.42 10.95
CA TRP A 186 -5.18 0.25 9.65
C TRP A 186 -3.69 -0.02 9.74
N ILE A 187 -3.16 -0.71 8.75
CA ILE A 187 -1.73 -0.79 8.44
C ILE A 187 -1.49 0.10 7.22
N HIS A 188 -0.63 1.10 7.38
CA HIS A 188 -0.14 1.93 6.29
C HIS A 188 1.28 1.52 5.99
N LEU A 189 1.60 1.25 4.75
CA LEU A 189 2.95 0.88 4.36
C LEU A 189 3.35 1.47 3.01
N ALA A 190 4.62 1.79 2.87
CA ALA A 190 5.26 2.11 1.61
C ALA A 190 6.53 1.27 1.45
N VAL A 191 6.67 0.62 0.31
CA VAL A 191 7.81 -0.25 -0.03
C VAL A 191 8.25 0.03 -1.44
N TYR A 192 9.53 -0.20 -1.73
CA TYR A 192 10.09 -0.03 -3.07
C TYR A 192 10.12 -1.36 -3.82
N LYS A 193 9.85 -1.30 -5.13
CA LYS A 193 10.13 -2.42 -6.03
C LYS A 193 11.63 -2.57 -6.21
N THR A 194 12.11 -3.82 -6.07
CA THR A 194 13.51 -4.18 -6.40
C THR A 194 13.60 -4.73 -7.84
N ASP A 195 14.79 -5.12 -8.24
CA ASP A 195 15.05 -5.90 -9.46
C ASP A 195 14.91 -7.42 -9.26
N VAL A 196 14.51 -7.86 -8.07
CA VAL A 196 14.24 -9.27 -7.78
C VAL A 196 12.90 -9.66 -8.40
N GLU A 197 12.92 -10.66 -9.27
CA GLU A 197 11.71 -11.21 -9.89
C GLU A 197 10.79 -11.87 -8.86
N PRO A 198 9.46 -11.78 -9.01
CA PRO A 198 8.50 -12.49 -8.18
C PRO A 198 8.77 -13.99 -8.13
N MET A 199 8.75 -14.56 -6.93
CA MET A 199 9.02 -15.96 -6.66
C MET A 199 7.73 -16.76 -6.46
N ASP A 200 7.81 -18.09 -6.61
CA ASP A 200 6.66 -18.97 -6.35
C ASP A 200 6.35 -19.07 -4.84
N PRO A 201 5.21 -18.54 -4.37
CA PRO A 201 4.86 -18.57 -2.95
C PRO A 201 4.65 -19.98 -2.39
N ALA A 202 4.39 -20.98 -3.25
CA ALA A 202 4.21 -22.37 -2.81
C ALA A 202 5.53 -23.02 -2.36
N THR A 203 6.66 -22.53 -2.87
CA THR A 203 7.99 -23.12 -2.60
C THR A 203 8.94 -22.20 -1.87
N THR A 204 8.73 -20.87 -1.96
CA THR A 204 9.60 -19.86 -1.34
C THR A 204 9.46 -19.86 0.18
N ARG A 205 10.58 -19.85 0.87
CA ARG A 205 10.64 -19.79 2.33
C ARG A 205 11.21 -18.47 2.81
N TRP A 206 11.06 -18.17 4.09
CA TRP A 206 11.61 -16.96 4.70
C TRP A 206 13.11 -16.78 4.49
N TYR A 207 13.88 -17.90 4.50
CA TYR A 207 15.32 -17.85 4.23
C TYR A 207 15.64 -17.46 2.79
N ASP A 208 14.84 -17.90 1.83
CA ASP A 208 15.02 -17.53 0.42
C ASP A 208 14.82 -16.02 0.22
N LEU A 209 13.85 -15.41 0.94
CA LEU A 209 13.60 -13.99 0.92
C LEU A 209 14.75 -13.19 1.56
N ALA A 210 15.29 -13.70 2.68
CA ALA A 210 16.45 -13.12 3.35
C ALA A 210 17.71 -13.18 2.48
N ASP A 211 17.97 -14.31 1.85
CA ASP A 211 19.11 -14.52 0.95
C ASP A 211 19.06 -13.59 -0.28
N LYS A 212 17.85 -13.19 -0.69
CA LYS A 212 17.63 -12.17 -1.73
C LYS A 212 17.77 -10.72 -1.22
N GLY A 213 18.00 -10.53 0.09
CA GLY A 213 18.14 -9.22 0.68
C GLY A 213 16.83 -8.43 0.72
N LEU A 214 15.68 -9.11 0.82
CA LEU A 214 14.35 -8.47 0.84
C LEU A 214 13.81 -8.25 2.25
N LEU A 215 14.49 -8.78 3.28
CA LEU A 215 14.05 -8.72 4.67
C LEU A 215 15.05 -7.97 5.54
N HIS A 216 14.56 -7.19 6.49
CA HIS A 216 15.39 -6.53 7.48
C HIS A 216 16.05 -7.56 8.44
N ASP A 217 17.32 -7.35 8.79
CA ASP A 217 18.11 -8.28 9.61
C ASP A 217 17.48 -8.58 10.98
N SER A 218 16.76 -7.63 11.56
CA SER A 218 16.07 -7.82 12.84
C SER A 218 15.01 -8.93 12.82
N LEU A 219 14.47 -9.28 11.64
CA LEU A 219 13.49 -10.35 11.47
C LEU A 219 14.14 -11.73 11.52
N MET A 220 15.45 -11.82 11.26
CA MET A 220 16.17 -13.10 11.20
C MET A 220 16.21 -13.82 12.56
N ALA A 221 16.13 -13.10 13.66
CA ALA A 221 16.09 -13.72 15.00
C ALA A 221 14.87 -14.64 15.18
N SER A 222 13.68 -14.19 14.75
CA SER A 222 12.46 -14.99 14.76
C SER A 222 12.52 -16.13 13.77
N ILE A 223 12.97 -15.85 12.54
CA ILE A 223 13.07 -16.85 11.47
C ILE A 223 14.04 -17.98 11.86
N ASN A 224 15.21 -17.66 12.40
CA ASN A 224 16.19 -18.64 12.85
C ASN A 224 15.69 -19.51 14.00
N LYS A 225 14.90 -18.93 14.90
CA LYS A 225 14.36 -19.64 16.07
C LYS A 225 13.19 -20.55 15.71
N HIS A 226 12.32 -20.14 14.79
CA HIS A 226 11.03 -20.78 14.55
C HIS A 226 10.87 -21.36 13.14
N GLY A 227 11.79 -21.07 12.20
CA GLY A 227 11.68 -21.41 10.79
C GLY A 227 10.70 -20.51 10.01
N HIS A 228 10.09 -19.52 10.70
CA HIS A 228 9.15 -18.56 10.14
C HIS A 228 9.11 -17.30 10.99
N LEU A 229 8.61 -16.22 10.42
CA LEU A 229 8.38 -14.96 11.15
C LEU A 229 7.10 -15.06 11.97
N ARG A 230 7.17 -14.66 13.24
CA ARG A 230 6.01 -14.56 14.13
C ARG A 230 5.66 -13.07 14.33
N GLN A 231 4.36 -12.76 14.36
CA GLN A 231 3.88 -11.38 14.52
C GLN A 231 4.43 -10.71 15.79
N GLU A 232 4.47 -11.44 16.89
CA GLU A 232 4.96 -10.95 18.19
C GLU A 232 6.48 -10.72 18.26
N ASP A 233 7.24 -11.31 17.32
CA ASP A 233 8.70 -11.20 17.28
C ASP A 233 9.18 -10.10 16.30
N ILE A 234 8.25 -9.43 15.61
CA ILE A 234 8.62 -8.39 14.65
C ILE A 234 9.22 -7.20 15.39
N ILE A 235 10.48 -6.92 15.08
CA ILE A 235 11.22 -5.75 15.56
C ILE A 235 11.77 -5.06 14.31
N LEU A 236 11.16 -3.93 13.96
CA LEU A 236 11.60 -3.11 12.85
C LEU A 236 11.86 -1.70 13.38
N PRO A 237 12.98 -1.03 12.96
CA PRO A 237 13.37 0.26 13.51
C PRO A 237 12.31 1.36 13.37
N TRP A 238 11.51 1.23 12.34
CA TRP A 238 10.46 2.18 11.96
C TRP A 238 9.05 1.75 12.41
N LEU A 239 8.89 0.58 13.05
CA LEU A 239 7.61 0.06 13.51
C LEU A 239 7.42 0.35 15.00
N ASP A 240 6.40 1.12 15.35
CA ASP A 240 5.97 1.25 16.74
C ASP A 240 5.41 -0.10 17.22
N ARG A 241 6.14 -0.72 18.15
CA ARG A 241 5.87 -2.07 18.63
C ARG A 241 4.57 -2.19 19.43
N ASP A 242 4.13 -1.11 20.07
CA ASP A 242 3.01 -1.16 21.01
C ASP A 242 1.64 -1.30 20.34
N TRP A 243 1.54 -1.07 19.06
CA TRP A 243 0.26 -1.02 18.40
C TRP A 243 -0.20 -2.32 17.72
N TYR A 244 0.70 -3.20 17.35
CA TYR A 244 0.32 -4.48 16.72
C TYR A 244 0.23 -5.64 17.73
N LEU A 245 0.66 -5.42 18.95
CA LEU A 245 0.42 -6.34 20.05
C LEU A 245 -0.94 -6.04 20.65
N VAL A 246 -1.87 -6.98 20.56
CA VAL A 246 -3.14 -6.90 21.30
C VAL A 246 -2.76 -6.93 22.77
N LYS A 247 -3.00 -5.83 23.47
CA LYS A 247 -2.98 -5.83 24.93
C LYS A 247 -4.28 -6.50 25.36
N ASP A 248 -4.19 -7.76 25.85
CA ASP A 248 -5.27 -8.46 26.52
C ASP A 248 -5.79 -7.64 27.73
#